data_bb98d178e05969395d14d371c3ccedcc
#
_entry.id   bb98d178e05969395d14d371c3ccedcc
#
_cell.length_a   1.000
_cell.length_b   1.000
_cell.length_c   1.000
_cell.angle_alpha   90.00
_cell.angle_beta   90.00
_cell.angle_gamma   90.00
#
_symmetry.space_group_name_H-M   'P 1'
#
loop_
_entity.id
_entity.type
_entity.pdbx_description
1 polymer ?
#
loop_
_entity_poly.entity_id
_entity_poly.type
_entity_poly.pdbx_seq_one_letter_code
_entity_poly.pdbx_strand_id
1 'polypeptide(L)'
;MNQASTPAMTRPTLSRRFSVAPMMDWTDRHCRFFLRQLSRHTLLYTEMVTTGALLHGDRQRFLRYDECEHPLALQLGGSVPAELAACARLAEEAGYDEVNLNVGCPSDRVQHNMIGACLMGHPALVADCVKAMLDAVEIAVTVKHRIGINGRDSYAELCDFVGQVREAGCRSFTVHARIAILEGLSPKENREVPPLRYEVAAQLKKDFPDLEIVLNGGIKTLEACREHLQTFDGMMLGREAYHNPYLLAAVDSQLFGSEAPPLSRSEALLRLRPYIERHQAEGGAMHHVTRHILGLAQGFPGSRRFRQLLSVDVHKAADPLRVFDQALELLAGR
;
A
#
# COMPACT_ATOMS: atom_id res chain seq x y z
N MET A 1 -22.54 -33.24 19.09
CA MET A 1 -22.37 -32.48 17.84
C MET A 1 -20.97 -31.87 17.86
N ASN A 2 -20.01 -32.51 17.14
CA ASN A 2 -18.64 -32.03 17.05
C ASN A 2 -18.61 -30.80 16.12
N GLN A 3 -18.37 -29.64 16.70
CA GLN A 3 -17.97 -28.47 15.89
C GLN A 3 -16.56 -28.76 15.41
N ALA A 4 -16.43 -29.05 14.12
CA ALA A 4 -15.14 -29.11 13.45
C ALA A 4 -14.56 -27.68 13.48
N SER A 5 -13.56 -27.45 14.34
CA SER A 5 -12.77 -26.22 14.34
C SER A 5 -12.09 -26.10 13.00
N THR A 6 -12.49 -25.12 12.21
CA THR A 6 -11.76 -24.71 11.00
C THR A 6 -10.31 -24.44 11.41
N PRO A 7 -9.30 -25.03 10.75
CA PRO A 7 -7.91 -24.77 11.12
C PRO A 7 -7.65 -23.27 10.93
N ALA A 8 -7.16 -22.62 11.97
CA ALA A 8 -6.74 -21.23 11.93
C ALA A 8 -5.70 -21.11 10.80
N MET A 9 -6.02 -20.36 9.76
CA MET A 9 -5.05 -20.04 8.72
C MET A 9 -3.90 -19.28 9.36
N THR A 10 -2.72 -19.87 9.42
CA THR A 10 -1.52 -19.18 9.91
C THR A 10 -1.28 -17.95 9.05
N ARG A 11 -1.17 -16.77 9.70
CA ARG A 11 -0.82 -15.54 9.01
C ARG A 11 0.52 -15.70 8.29
N PRO A 12 0.69 -15.21 7.04
CA PRO A 12 1.96 -15.23 6.37
C PRO A 12 3.00 -14.41 7.16
N THR A 13 4.25 -14.83 7.14
CA THR A 13 5.35 -14.05 7.72
C THR A 13 5.47 -12.71 7.00
N LEU A 14 5.60 -11.63 7.77
CA LEU A 14 5.80 -10.29 7.24
C LEU A 14 7.08 -10.23 6.40
N SER A 15 6.92 -9.90 5.14
CA SER A 15 8.02 -9.69 4.20
C SER A 15 7.73 -8.47 3.32
N ARG A 16 8.74 -7.60 3.16
CA ARG A 16 8.64 -6.41 2.31
C ARG A 16 9.22 -6.63 0.91
N ARG A 17 9.50 -7.89 0.56
CA ARG A 17 10.01 -8.26 -0.77
C ARG A 17 9.15 -7.72 -1.91
N PHE A 18 7.82 -7.70 -1.72
CA PHE A 18 6.89 -7.03 -2.62
C PHE A 18 5.73 -6.42 -1.83
N SER A 19 5.36 -5.19 -2.15
CA SER A 19 4.29 -4.46 -1.47
C SER A 19 3.51 -3.54 -2.42
N VAL A 20 2.27 -3.22 -2.03
CA VAL A 20 1.44 -2.21 -2.71
C VAL A 20 1.45 -0.93 -1.90
N ALA A 21 1.84 0.16 -2.56
CA ALA A 21 1.98 1.47 -1.92
C ALA A 21 0.66 2.00 -1.34
N PRO A 22 0.71 2.73 -0.20
CA PRO A 22 -0.42 3.48 0.32
C PRO A 22 -0.84 4.55 -0.70
N MET A 23 -2.12 4.57 -1.07
CA MET A 23 -2.67 5.49 -2.07
C MET A 23 -4.05 5.98 -1.65
N MET A 24 -4.19 7.29 -1.40
CA MET A 24 -5.46 7.91 -1.04
C MET A 24 -6.53 7.63 -2.10
N ASP A 25 -7.74 7.36 -1.64
CA ASP A 25 -8.93 6.98 -2.42
C ASP A 25 -8.83 5.62 -3.14
N TRP A 26 -7.66 4.95 -3.13
CA TRP A 26 -7.41 3.72 -3.86
C TRP A 26 -7.17 2.51 -2.96
N THR A 27 -6.33 2.61 -1.92
CA THR A 27 -6.01 1.44 -1.07
C THR A 27 -6.89 1.36 0.17
N ASP A 28 -8.20 1.60 0.00
CA ASP A 28 -9.19 1.33 1.02
C ASP A 28 -9.36 -0.18 1.26
N ARG A 29 -10.16 -0.55 2.26
CA ARG A 29 -10.39 -1.96 2.63
C ARG A 29 -10.91 -2.81 1.47
N HIS A 30 -11.69 -2.24 0.55
CA HIS A 30 -12.27 -2.97 -0.57
C HIS A 30 -11.21 -3.30 -1.63
N CYS A 31 -10.33 -2.34 -1.92
CA CYS A 31 -9.18 -2.57 -2.78
C CYS A 31 -8.23 -3.61 -2.18
N ARG A 32 -7.88 -3.49 -0.89
CA ARG A 32 -6.97 -4.42 -0.22
C ARG A 32 -7.53 -5.84 -0.17
N PHE A 33 -8.82 -5.99 0.14
CA PHE A 33 -9.49 -7.29 0.06
C PHE A 33 -9.36 -7.91 -1.33
N PHE A 34 -9.62 -7.11 -2.39
CA PHE A 34 -9.46 -7.56 -3.77
C PHE A 34 -8.03 -7.98 -4.09
N LEU A 35 -7.04 -7.13 -3.80
CA LEU A 35 -5.63 -7.41 -4.08
C LEU A 35 -5.14 -8.68 -3.36
N ARG A 36 -5.65 -8.94 -2.17
CA ARG A 36 -5.35 -10.17 -1.42
C ARG A 36 -5.87 -11.44 -2.09
N GLN A 37 -6.92 -11.35 -2.90
CA GLN A 37 -7.34 -12.52 -3.68
C GLN A 37 -6.32 -12.89 -4.76
N LEU A 38 -5.52 -11.93 -5.23
CA LEU A 38 -4.51 -12.12 -6.27
C LEU A 38 -3.16 -12.59 -5.72
N SER A 39 -2.76 -12.14 -4.54
CA SER A 39 -1.47 -12.50 -3.92
C SER A 39 -1.61 -12.64 -2.42
N ARG A 40 -1.14 -13.75 -1.89
CA ARG A 40 -1.16 -14.06 -0.46
C ARG A 40 -0.03 -13.36 0.31
N HIS A 41 1.13 -13.19 -0.31
CA HIS A 41 2.36 -12.74 0.35
C HIS A 41 2.65 -11.25 0.21
N THR A 42 2.00 -10.58 -0.75
CA THR A 42 2.16 -9.12 -0.92
C THR A 42 1.81 -8.37 0.35
N LEU A 43 2.72 -7.51 0.85
CA LEU A 43 2.40 -6.60 1.94
C LEU A 43 1.47 -5.49 1.42
N LEU A 44 0.31 -5.37 2.03
CA LEU A 44 -0.66 -4.33 1.70
C LEU A 44 -0.57 -3.18 2.69
N TYR A 45 -0.81 -1.97 2.21
CA TYR A 45 -0.84 -0.74 3.02
C TYR A 45 -2.24 -0.14 2.98
N THR A 46 -2.66 0.43 4.11
CA THR A 46 -3.84 1.29 4.15
C THR A 46 -3.59 2.57 3.35
N GLU A 47 -4.62 3.38 3.15
CA GLU A 47 -4.45 4.80 2.88
C GLU A 47 -3.72 5.47 4.05
N MET A 48 -3.16 6.67 3.83
CA MET A 48 -2.58 7.43 4.94
C MET A 48 -3.69 7.93 5.88
N VAL A 49 -3.61 7.55 7.15
CA VAL A 49 -4.49 8.04 8.23
C VAL A 49 -3.72 9.06 9.07
N THR A 50 -4.28 10.26 9.24
CA THR A 50 -3.63 11.27 10.11
C THR A 50 -3.86 10.94 11.59
N THR A 51 -2.91 11.33 12.46
CA THR A 51 -3.04 11.14 13.91
C THR A 51 -4.33 11.75 14.44
N GLY A 52 -4.68 12.96 14.01
CA GLY A 52 -5.92 13.63 14.41
C GLY A 52 -7.18 12.86 14.00
N ALA A 53 -7.20 12.27 12.79
CA ALA A 53 -8.33 11.46 12.33
C ALA A 53 -8.50 10.20 13.19
N LEU A 54 -7.39 9.55 13.57
CA LEU A 54 -7.43 8.32 14.35
C LEU A 54 -7.73 8.56 15.83
N LEU A 55 -7.23 9.66 16.41
CA LEU A 55 -7.44 9.97 17.83
C LEU A 55 -8.80 10.60 18.11
N HIS A 56 -9.31 11.42 17.19
CA HIS A 56 -10.50 12.25 17.42
C HIS A 56 -11.68 11.93 16.48
N GLY A 57 -11.45 11.14 15.41
CA GLY A 57 -12.47 10.75 14.45
C GLY A 57 -13.07 9.36 14.69
N ASP A 58 -13.69 8.82 13.65
CA ASP A 58 -14.24 7.45 13.67
C ASP A 58 -13.12 6.42 13.55
N ARG A 59 -12.57 6.05 14.70
CA ARG A 59 -11.49 5.07 14.83
C ARG A 59 -11.82 3.73 14.18
N GLN A 60 -13.05 3.23 14.39
CA GLN A 60 -13.47 1.93 13.85
C GLN A 60 -13.42 1.94 12.32
N ARG A 61 -13.87 3.02 11.70
CA ARG A 61 -13.81 3.18 10.25
C ARG A 61 -12.37 3.16 9.72
N PHE A 62 -11.43 3.85 10.38
CA PHE A 62 -10.05 3.96 9.92
C PHE A 62 -9.23 2.69 10.14
N LEU A 63 -9.55 1.92 11.18
CA LEU A 63 -8.84 0.68 11.51
C LEU A 63 -9.50 -0.57 10.93
N ARG A 64 -10.67 -0.45 10.28
CA ARG A 64 -11.40 -1.60 9.74
C ARG A 64 -10.67 -2.27 8.58
N TYR A 65 -10.49 -3.58 8.70
CA TYR A 65 -9.98 -4.46 7.65
C TYR A 65 -10.69 -5.83 7.73
N ASP A 66 -10.43 -6.71 6.77
CA ASP A 66 -10.81 -8.13 6.79
C ASP A 66 -9.57 -8.95 7.16
N GLU A 67 -9.72 -9.98 8.00
CA GLU A 67 -8.60 -10.83 8.44
C GLU A 67 -7.78 -11.43 7.30
N CYS A 68 -8.38 -11.61 6.13
CA CYS A 68 -7.64 -12.08 4.97
C CYS A 68 -6.63 -11.06 4.41
N GLU A 69 -6.74 -9.76 4.76
CA GLU A 69 -5.86 -8.71 4.21
C GLU A 69 -4.41 -8.81 4.68
N HIS A 70 -4.10 -9.61 5.72
CA HIS A 70 -2.72 -9.80 6.20
C HIS A 70 -1.80 -10.50 5.19
N PRO A 71 -0.50 -10.09 5.13
CA PRO A 71 0.17 -9.08 5.95
C PRO A 71 -0.26 -7.65 5.57
N LEU A 72 -0.52 -6.81 6.59
CA LEU A 72 -1.14 -5.50 6.45
C LEU A 72 -0.44 -4.43 7.30
N ALA A 73 -0.09 -3.31 6.68
CA ALA A 73 0.51 -2.14 7.32
C ALA A 73 -0.48 -0.97 7.40
N LEU A 74 -0.53 -0.32 8.57
CA LEU A 74 -1.21 0.98 8.73
C LEU A 74 -0.22 2.10 8.41
N GLN A 75 -0.53 2.98 7.46
CA GLN A 75 0.26 4.18 7.25
C GLN A 75 -0.30 5.38 8.01
N LEU A 76 0.55 5.99 8.84
CA LEU A 76 0.24 7.18 9.62
C LEU A 76 0.83 8.44 9.00
N GLY A 77 0.10 9.55 9.12
CA GLY A 77 0.58 10.90 8.87
C GLY A 77 0.47 11.74 10.14
N GLY A 78 1.60 12.28 10.59
CA GLY A 78 1.69 13.10 11.80
C GLY A 78 3.11 13.58 12.02
N SER A 79 3.28 14.49 12.98
CA SER A 79 4.57 15.08 13.37
C SER A 79 4.71 15.28 14.88
N VAL A 80 3.73 14.84 15.66
CA VAL A 80 3.75 14.92 17.12
C VAL A 80 4.11 13.54 17.68
N PRO A 81 5.29 13.35 18.32
CA PRO A 81 5.74 12.03 18.78
C PRO A 81 4.73 11.30 19.68
N ALA A 82 4.13 12.00 20.64
CA ALA A 82 3.16 11.40 21.56
C ALA A 82 1.89 10.92 20.87
N GLU A 83 1.38 11.67 19.86
CA GLU A 83 0.22 11.27 19.07
C GLU A 83 0.53 10.05 18.18
N LEU A 84 1.70 10.04 17.55
CA LEU A 84 2.14 8.92 16.73
C LEU A 84 2.34 7.65 17.56
N ALA A 85 2.91 7.76 18.76
CA ALA A 85 3.02 6.65 19.72
C ALA A 85 1.63 6.11 20.12
N ALA A 86 0.67 6.99 20.39
CA ALA A 86 -0.70 6.59 20.70
C ALA A 86 -1.38 5.90 19.51
N CYS A 87 -1.20 6.42 18.29
CA CYS A 87 -1.72 5.82 17.07
C CYS A 87 -1.07 4.47 16.75
N ALA A 88 0.22 4.31 17.02
CA ALA A 88 0.93 3.05 16.85
C ALA A 88 0.36 1.97 17.78
N ARG A 89 0.11 2.27 19.05
CA ARG A 89 -0.57 1.35 19.99
C ARG A 89 -1.96 0.93 19.47
N LEU A 90 -2.75 1.87 18.98
CA LEU A 90 -4.06 1.56 18.40
C LEU A 90 -3.97 0.63 17.18
N ALA A 91 -2.93 0.77 16.36
CA ALA A 91 -2.68 -0.11 15.24
C ALA A 91 -2.31 -1.53 15.70
N GLU A 92 -1.42 -1.66 16.68
CA GLU A 92 -1.04 -2.95 17.26
C GLU A 92 -2.22 -3.64 17.94
N GLU A 93 -2.98 -2.92 18.77
CA GLU A 93 -4.21 -3.42 19.41
C GLU A 93 -5.27 -3.87 18.37
N ALA A 94 -5.35 -3.18 17.24
CA ALA A 94 -6.22 -3.55 16.13
C ALA A 94 -5.68 -4.74 15.31
N GLY A 95 -4.45 -5.20 15.54
CA GLY A 95 -3.86 -6.39 14.92
C GLY A 95 -3.09 -6.15 13.63
N TYR A 96 -2.68 -4.91 13.31
CA TYR A 96 -1.81 -4.63 12.17
C TYR A 96 -0.42 -5.26 12.35
N ASP A 97 0.21 -5.67 11.24
CA ASP A 97 1.55 -6.28 11.27
C ASP A 97 2.67 -5.23 11.25
N GLU A 98 2.37 -4.02 10.80
CA GLU A 98 3.32 -2.92 10.65
C GLU A 98 2.63 -1.56 10.83
N VAL A 99 3.35 -0.60 11.38
CA VAL A 99 3.01 0.83 11.33
C VAL A 99 4.05 1.56 10.51
N ASN A 100 3.61 2.33 9.52
CA ASN A 100 4.48 3.07 8.62
C ASN A 100 4.27 4.58 8.77
N LEU A 101 5.33 5.35 8.92
CA LEU A 101 5.28 6.82 8.95
C LEU A 101 5.43 7.38 7.53
N ASN A 102 4.49 8.22 7.11
CA ASN A 102 4.55 8.93 5.83
C ASN A 102 5.45 10.17 5.94
N VAL A 103 6.57 10.14 5.23
CA VAL A 103 7.52 11.24 5.06
C VAL A 103 7.74 11.55 3.57
N GLY A 104 6.73 11.28 2.73
CA GLY A 104 6.89 11.38 1.27
C GLY A 104 5.74 12.01 0.51
N CYS A 105 4.59 12.27 1.14
CA CYS A 105 3.44 12.89 0.49
C CYS A 105 3.67 14.39 0.26
N PRO A 106 3.63 14.88 -1.00
CA PRO A 106 3.86 16.29 -1.31
C PRO A 106 2.58 17.12 -1.36
N SER A 107 1.48 16.65 -0.78
CA SER A 107 0.18 17.32 -0.87
C SER A 107 0.12 18.52 0.05
N ASP A 108 -0.28 19.69 -0.47
CA ASP A 108 -0.48 20.94 0.29
C ASP A 108 -1.45 20.74 1.47
N ARG A 109 -2.45 19.87 1.30
CA ARG A 109 -3.45 19.57 2.35
C ARG A 109 -2.82 19.06 3.65
N VAL A 110 -1.66 18.43 3.58
CA VAL A 110 -0.98 17.84 4.74
C VAL A 110 0.26 18.62 5.16
N GLN A 111 0.86 19.41 4.27
CA GLN A 111 2.06 20.20 4.55
C GLN A 111 1.83 21.24 5.67
N HIS A 112 0.68 21.92 5.66
CA HIS A 112 0.32 22.91 6.70
C HIS A 112 0.30 22.31 8.11
N ASN A 113 0.10 21.00 8.24
CA ASN A 113 0.12 20.27 9.50
C ASN A 113 1.46 19.55 9.74
N MET A 114 2.51 19.91 9.04
CA MET A 114 3.82 19.25 9.12
C MET A 114 3.72 17.74 8.91
N ILE A 115 3.03 17.30 7.86
CA ILE A 115 2.85 15.89 7.50
C ILE A 115 3.37 15.64 6.08
N GLY A 116 4.00 14.48 5.87
CA GLY A 116 4.46 14.07 4.55
C GLY A 116 5.86 14.55 4.19
N ALA A 117 6.08 14.95 2.93
CA ALA A 117 7.41 15.21 2.40
C ALA A 117 8.15 16.37 3.06
N CYS A 118 7.44 17.38 3.56
CA CYS A 118 8.05 18.50 4.29
C CYS A 118 8.87 18.06 5.50
N LEU A 119 8.50 16.93 6.12
CA LEU A 119 9.25 16.33 7.24
C LEU A 119 10.67 15.89 6.88
N MET A 120 10.99 15.69 5.60
CA MET A 120 12.38 15.43 5.19
C MET A 120 13.31 16.60 5.52
N GLY A 121 12.79 17.81 5.66
CA GLY A 121 13.52 18.99 6.12
C GLY A 121 13.78 19.01 7.63
N HIS A 122 13.23 18.06 8.40
CA HIS A 122 13.26 18.01 9.86
C HIS A 122 13.65 16.61 10.38
N PRO A 123 14.86 16.10 10.05
CA PRO A 123 15.25 14.73 10.35
C PRO A 123 15.23 14.40 11.85
N ALA A 124 15.61 15.33 12.72
CA ALA A 124 15.55 15.13 14.17
C ALA A 124 14.12 14.91 14.68
N LEU A 125 13.14 15.68 14.16
CA LEU A 125 11.73 15.50 14.50
C LEU A 125 11.20 14.14 14.03
N VAL A 126 11.60 13.70 12.84
CA VAL A 126 11.21 12.35 12.34
C VAL A 126 11.84 11.27 13.21
N ALA A 127 13.09 11.42 13.62
CA ALA A 127 13.77 10.52 14.54
C ALA A 127 13.04 10.41 15.89
N ASP A 128 12.64 11.55 16.47
CA ASP A 128 11.86 11.59 17.72
C ASP A 128 10.49 10.89 17.56
N CYS A 129 9.80 11.14 16.43
CA CYS A 129 8.54 10.48 16.11
C CYS A 129 8.70 8.95 16.02
N VAL A 130 9.69 8.50 15.27
CA VAL A 130 9.97 7.07 15.08
C VAL A 130 10.39 6.41 16.40
N LYS A 131 11.23 7.07 17.19
CA LYS A 131 11.64 6.60 18.53
C LYS A 131 10.42 6.41 19.42
N ALA A 132 9.52 7.40 19.47
CA ALA A 132 8.31 7.32 20.28
C ALA A 132 7.36 6.20 19.83
N MET A 133 7.28 5.93 18.53
CA MET A 133 6.49 4.81 18.00
C MET A 133 7.13 3.47 18.38
N LEU A 134 8.45 3.32 18.20
CA LEU A 134 9.19 2.10 18.53
C LEU A 134 9.13 1.77 20.03
N ASP A 135 9.18 2.77 20.90
CA ASP A 135 9.04 2.58 22.35
C ASP A 135 7.61 2.19 22.78
N ALA A 136 6.65 2.36 21.90
CA ALA A 136 5.22 2.16 22.20
C ALA A 136 4.67 0.81 21.77
N VAL A 137 5.31 0.10 20.81
CA VAL A 137 4.79 -1.13 20.19
C VAL A 137 5.91 -2.14 19.90
N GLU A 138 5.51 -3.41 19.77
CA GLU A 138 6.39 -4.52 19.36
C GLU A 138 6.33 -4.79 17.85
N ILE A 139 5.28 -4.34 17.17
CA ILE A 139 5.16 -4.50 15.72
C ILE A 139 6.16 -3.61 14.98
N ALA A 140 6.45 -3.93 13.72
CA ALA A 140 7.42 -3.19 12.93
C ALA A 140 7.01 -1.72 12.74
N VAL A 141 7.96 -0.80 12.96
CA VAL A 141 7.82 0.64 12.64
C VAL A 141 8.75 0.96 11.48
N THR A 142 8.19 1.48 10.39
CA THR A 142 8.91 1.75 9.15
C THR A 142 8.66 3.17 8.64
N VAL A 143 9.51 3.66 7.74
CA VAL A 143 9.38 5.01 7.17
C VAL A 143 9.30 4.93 5.64
N LYS A 144 8.34 5.67 5.05
CA LYS A 144 8.25 5.86 3.60
C LYS A 144 8.54 7.30 3.24
N HIS A 145 9.64 7.52 2.51
CA HIS A 145 10.14 8.85 2.19
C HIS A 145 10.53 9.00 0.72
N ARG A 146 10.97 10.18 0.33
CA ARG A 146 11.55 10.52 -0.97
C ARG A 146 13.07 10.62 -0.88
N ILE A 147 13.75 10.89 -2.01
CA ILE A 147 15.21 11.12 -2.03
C ILE A 147 15.61 12.56 -1.73
N GLY A 148 14.67 13.40 -1.33
CA GLY A 148 14.85 14.80 -0.99
C GLY A 148 13.59 15.62 -1.29
N ILE A 149 13.66 16.91 -0.96
CA ILE A 149 12.67 17.94 -1.31
C ILE A 149 13.38 19.05 -2.06
N ASN A 150 12.62 19.93 -2.76
CA ASN A 150 13.23 21.04 -3.49
C ASN A 150 14.04 21.94 -2.56
N GLY A 151 15.27 22.24 -2.97
CA GLY A 151 16.22 23.00 -2.16
C GLY A 151 16.96 22.21 -1.09
N ARG A 152 16.62 20.93 -0.90
CA ARG A 152 17.26 19.96 0.02
C ARG A 152 17.25 18.56 -0.61
N ASP A 153 18.03 18.38 -1.66
CA ASP A 153 18.04 17.15 -2.46
C ASP A 153 19.46 16.63 -2.73
N SER A 154 20.43 17.08 -1.97
CA SER A 154 21.78 16.53 -1.98
C SER A 154 21.81 15.13 -1.37
N TYR A 155 22.74 14.30 -1.83
CA TYR A 155 22.92 12.96 -1.26
C TYR A 155 23.34 13.01 0.22
N ALA A 156 24.11 14.01 0.61
CA ALA A 156 24.54 14.21 2.00
C ALA A 156 23.33 14.47 2.93
N GLU A 157 22.36 15.28 2.50
CA GLU A 157 21.14 15.53 3.27
C GLU A 157 20.25 14.27 3.36
N LEU A 158 20.20 13.46 2.30
CA LEU A 158 19.51 12.16 2.35
C LEU A 158 20.18 11.20 3.34
N CYS A 159 21.51 11.13 3.35
CA CYS A 159 22.26 10.32 4.31
C CYS A 159 22.08 10.81 5.75
N ASP A 160 22.06 12.13 5.97
CA ASP A 160 21.79 12.72 7.28
C ASP A 160 20.38 12.35 7.78
N PHE A 161 19.37 12.48 6.92
CA PHE A 161 17.99 12.09 7.23
C PHE A 161 17.89 10.61 7.61
N VAL A 162 18.40 9.71 6.76
CA VAL A 162 18.33 8.26 6.99
C VAL A 162 19.17 7.88 8.22
N GLY A 163 20.34 8.49 8.41
CA GLY A 163 21.24 8.26 9.54
C GLY A 163 20.56 8.57 10.88
N GLN A 164 19.96 9.76 11.03
CA GLN A 164 19.27 10.15 12.26
C GLN A 164 18.10 9.22 12.59
N VAL A 165 17.29 8.87 11.58
CA VAL A 165 16.13 7.97 11.76
C VAL A 165 16.58 6.53 12.06
N ARG A 166 17.70 6.08 11.48
CA ARG A 166 18.34 4.79 11.80
C ARG A 166 18.83 4.77 13.25
N GLU A 167 19.47 5.83 13.72
CA GLU A 167 19.94 5.97 15.10
C GLU A 167 18.78 5.93 16.11
N ALA A 168 17.62 6.47 15.74
CA ALA A 168 16.38 6.35 16.51
C ALA A 168 15.84 4.91 16.58
N GLY A 169 16.37 3.98 15.77
CA GLY A 169 16.02 2.55 15.80
C GLY A 169 15.29 2.03 14.55
N CYS A 170 14.93 2.87 13.58
CA CYS A 170 14.31 2.41 12.33
C CYS A 170 15.26 1.52 11.53
N ARG A 171 14.75 0.41 11.01
CA ARG A 171 15.55 -0.56 10.22
C ARG A 171 15.03 -0.78 8.81
N SER A 172 13.83 -0.28 8.48
CA SER A 172 13.24 -0.46 7.16
C SER A 172 12.72 0.86 6.59
N PHE A 173 13.17 1.15 5.37
CA PHE A 173 12.85 2.39 4.65
C PHE A 173 12.30 2.07 3.26
N THR A 174 11.16 2.65 2.92
CA THR A 174 10.65 2.64 1.54
C THR A 174 11.02 3.95 0.86
N VAL A 175 11.88 3.88 -0.14
CA VAL A 175 12.44 5.03 -0.85
C VAL A 175 11.73 5.25 -2.17
N HIS A 176 10.91 6.30 -2.28
CA HIS A 176 10.41 6.76 -3.57
C HIS A 176 11.53 7.52 -4.29
N ALA A 177 12.08 6.95 -5.35
CA ALA A 177 13.28 7.43 -6.04
C ALA A 177 13.07 8.73 -6.84
N ARG A 178 12.31 9.69 -6.29
CA ARG A 178 12.09 11.04 -6.80
C ARG A 178 12.19 12.06 -5.68
N ILE A 179 12.64 13.27 -5.96
CA ILE A 179 12.45 14.40 -5.04
C ILE A 179 10.98 14.78 -4.95
N ALA A 180 10.58 15.45 -3.89
CA ALA A 180 9.27 16.11 -3.81
C ALA A 180 9.44 17.61 -4.06
N ILE A 181 8.66 18.14 -4.97
CA ILE A 181 8.51 19.57 -5.18
C ILE A 181 7.29 20.01 -4.36
N LEU A 182 7.56 20.76 -3.29
CA LEU A 182 6.54 21.11 -2.30
C LEU A 182 5.62 22.23 -2.78
N GLU A 183 6.08 23.06 -3.71
CA GLU A 183 5.33 24.19 -4.25
C GLU A 183 5.27 24.11 -5.78
N GLY A 184 4.10 24.44 -6.36
CA GLY A 184 3.92 24.53 -7.80
C GLY A 184 3.65 23.23 -8.55
N LEU A 185 3.71 22.07 -7.92
CA LEU A 185 3.33 20.78 -8.51
C LEU A 185 2.26 20.07 -7.67
N SER A 186 1.21 19.61 -8.32
CA SER A 186 0.22 18.73 -7.71
C SER A 186 0.85 17.39 -7.28
N PRO A 187 0.21 16.63 -6.39
CA PRO A 187 0.68 15.29 -6.03
C PRO A 187 0.78 14.33 -7.22
N LYS A 188 -0.03 14.53 -8.29
CA LYS A 188 0.06 13.74 -9.52
C LYS A 188 1.34 14.08 -10.29
N GLU A 189 1.60 15.37 -10.52
CA GLU A 189 2.79 15.84 -11.21
C GLU A 189 4.07 15.48 -10.46
N ASN A 190 4.06 15.52 -9.14
CA ASN A 190 5.17 15.05 -8.28
C ASN A 190 5.52 13.55 -8.45
N ARG A 191 4.67 12.77 -9.10
CA ARG A 191 4.94 11.38 -9.47
C ARG A 191 5.38 11.21 -10.92
N GLU A 192 5.44 12.28 -11.69
CA GLU A 192 5.72 12.25 -13.13
C GLU A 192 6.85 13.17 -13.53
N VAL A 193 6.83 14.42 -13.07
CA VAL A 193 7.76 15.49 -13.48
C VAL A 193 9.17 15.32 -12.90
N PRO A 194 9.39 15.18 -11.56
CA PRO A 194 10.75 14.95 -11.08
C PRO A 194 11.30 13.63 -11.60
N PRO A 195 12.55 13.57 -12.10
CA PRO A 195 13.12 12.34 -12.65
C PRO A 195 13.24 11.23 -11.61
N LEU A 196 13.15 9.98 -12.06
CA LEU A 196 13.52 8.82 -11.26
C LEU A 196 15.04 8.73 -11.16
N ARG A 197 15.56 8.59 -9.94
CA ARG A 197 16.97 8.49 -9.63
C ARG A 197 17.23 7.23 -8.80
N TYR A 198 17.13 6.07 -9.47
CA TYR A 198 17.35 4.77 -8.82
C TYR A 198 18.79 4.60 -8.33
N GLU A 199 19.76 5.24 -9.01
CA GLU A 199 21.16 5.25 -8.62
C GLU A 199 21.37 5.85 -7.20
N VAL A 200 20.58 6.87 -6.83
CA VAL A 200 20.63 7.47 -5.49
C VAL A 200 20.14 6.48 -4.43
N ALA A 201 19.04 5.80 -4.69
CA ALA A 201 18.53 4.78 -3.78
C ALA A 201 19.48 3.57 -3.68
N ALA A 202 20.13 3.17 -4.78
CA ALA A 202 21.11 2.09 -4.80
C ALA A 202 22.38 2.47 -4.01
N GLN A 203 22.84 3.72 -4.14
CA GLN A 203 23.96 4.21 -3.33
C GLN A 203 23.60 4.22 -1.83
N LEU A 204 22.35 4.62 -1.48
CA LEU A 204 21.87 4.57 -0.10
C LEU A 204 21.91 3.15 0.46
N LYS A 205 21.46 2.15 -0.31
CA LYS A 205 21.53 0.73 0.11
C LYS A 205 22.96 0.26 0.33
N LYS A 206 23.90 0.73 -0.50
CA LYS A 206 25.32 0.40 -0.38
C LYS A 206 25.95 1.02 0.87
N ASP A 207 25.59 2.27 1.19
CA ASP A 207 26.17 3.01 2.32
C ASP A 207 25.53 2.63 3.66
N PHE A 208 24.29 2.09 3.62
CA PHE A 208 23.56 1.57 4.79
C PHE A 208 23.19 0.08 4.59
N PRO A 209 24.17 -0.83 4.55
CA PRO A 209 23.93 -2.24 4.21
C PRO A 209 23.10 -2.99 5.26
N ASP A 210 23.05 -2.50 6.49
CA ASP A 210 22.27 -3.04 7.61
C ASP A 210 20.78 -2.64 7.57
N LEU A 211 20.42 -1.69 6.71
CA LEU A 211 19.04 -1.27 6.54
C LEU A 211 18.33 -2.08 5.44
N GLU A 212 17.06 -2.38 5.69
CA GLU A 212 16.15 -2.87 4.66
C GLU A 212 15.67 -1.69 3.81
N ILE A 213 16.06 -1.66 2.55
CA ILE A 213 15.69 -0.61 1.60
C ILE A 213 14.74 -1.17 0.55
N VAL A 214 13.49 -0.70 0.59
CA VAL A 214 12.44 -1.03 -0.38
C VAL A 214 12.37 0.05 -1.46
N LEU A 215 12.57 -0.30 -2.71
CA LEU A 215 12.51 0.66 -3.83
C LEU A 215 11.07 0.91 -4.26
N ASN A 216 10.72 2.18 -4.45
CA ASN A 216 9.44 2.62 -4.98
C ASN A 216 9.62 3.68 -6.07
N GLY A 217 8.71 3.69 -7.04
CA GLY A 217 8.62 4.71 -8.08
C GLY A 217 8.82 4.16 -9.49
N GLY A 218 7.84 4.33 -10.36
CA GLY A 218 7.92 4.05 -11.81
C GLY A 218 7.99 2.60 -12.24
N ILE A 219 8.06 1.64 -11.32
CA ILE A 219 8.17 0.21 -11.61
C ILE A 219 6.81 -0.31 -12.11
N LYS A 220 6.80 -1.07 -13.21
CA LYS A 220 5.58 -1.48 -13.90
C LYS A 220 5.48 -2.98 -14.21
N THR A 221 6.58 -3.73 -14.11
CA THR A 221 6.61 -5.16 -14.45
C THR A 221 7.31 -5.98 -13.38
N LEU A 222 7.02 -7.29 -13.32
CA LEU A 222 7.70 -8.21 -12.41
C LEU A 222 9.14 -8.49 -12.83
N GLU A 223 9.45 -8.38 -14.13
CA GLU A 223 10.82 -8.46 -14.65
C GLU A 223 11.67 -7.34 -14.04
N ALA A 224 11.21 -6.08 -14.11
CA ALA A 224 11.89 -4.96 -13.48
C ALA A 224 11.99 -5.14 -11.96
N CYS A 225 10.97 -5.70 -11.30
CA CYS A 225 11.06 -6.04 -9.87
C CYS A 225 12.20 -7.02 -9.60
N ARG A 226 12.34 -8.10 -10.39
CA ARG A 226 13.43 -9.09 -10.22
C ARG A 226 14.80 -8.50 -10.44
N GLU A 227 14.95 -7.62 -11.43
CA GLU A 227 16.21 -6.90 -11.68
C GLU A 227 16.60 -6.03 -10.48
N HIS A 228 15.69 -5.21 -10.00
CA HIS A 228 15.93 -4.34 -8.85
C HIS A 228 16.14 -5.10 -7.53
N LEU A 229 15.52 -6.26 -7.35
CA LEU A 229 15.73 -7.13 -6.18
C LEU A 229 17.15 -7.72 -6.08
N GLN A 230 18.00 -7.55 -7.10
CA GLN A 230 19.42 -7.85 -7.01
C GLN A 230 20.18 -6.81 -6.18
N THR A 231 19.63 -5.61 -6.04
CA THR A 231 20.23 -4.50 -5.30
C THR A 231 19.47 -4.17 -4.01
N PHE A 232 18.13 -4.21 -4.08
CA PHE A 232 17.25 -3.79 -2.99
C PHE A 232 16.61 -5.00 -2.29
N ASP A 233 16.23 -4.80 -1.04
CA ASP A 233 15.60 -5.85 -0.22
C ASP A 233 14.13 -6.07 -0.58
N GLY A 234 13.49 -5.07 -1.18
CA GLY A 234 12.08 -5.14 -1.55
C GLY A 234 11.66 -4.12 -2.60
N MET A 235 10.47 -4.33 -3.12
CA MET A 235 9.85 -3.52 -4.16
C MET A 235 8.46 -3.07 -3.72
N MET A 236 8.15 -1.79 -3.96
CA MET A 236 6.81 -1.25 -3.72
C MET A 236 6.23 -0.67 -5.00
N LEU A 237 5.10 -1.23 -5.46
CA LEU A 237 4.37 -0.71 -6.61
C LEU A 237 3.17 0.13 -6.15
N GLY A 238 2.94 1.25 -6.83
CA GLY A 238 1.78 2.10 -6.60
C GLY A 238 0.75 1.96 -7.72
N ARG A 239 0.70 2.95 -8.60
CA ARG A 239 -0.31 3.09 -9.65
C ARG A 239 -0.45 1.86 -10.56
N GLU A 240 0.64 1.17 -10.86
CA GLU A 240 0.59 -0.04 -11.68
C GLU A 240 -0.21 -1.15 -11.00
N ALA A 241 -0.01 -1.37 -9.69
CA ALA A 241 -0.77 -2.36 -8.94
C ALA A 241 -2.28 -2.07 -8.91
N TYR A 242 -2.67 -0.79 -9.05
CA TYR A 242 -4.08 -0.40 -9.10
C TYR A 242 -4.67 -0.49 -10.52
N HIS A 243 -3.92 -0.03 -11.54
CA HIS A 243 -4.41 -0.01 -12.93
C HIS A 243 -4.30 -1.36 -13.63
N ASN A 244 -3.35 -2.18 -13.23
CA ASN A 244 -3.10 -3.54 -13.74
C ASN A 244 -2.96 -4.53 -12.58
N PRO A 245 -3.99 -4.71 -11.75
CA PRO A 245 -3.88 -5.52 -10.53
C PRO A 245 -3.61 -7.00 -10.81
N TYR A 246 -3.93 -7.50 -12.00
CA TYR A 246 -3.66 -8.89 -12.34
C TYR A 246 -2.17 -9.26 -12.37
N LEU A 247 -1.29 -8.26 -12.42
CA LEU A 247 0.15 -8.45 -12.19
C LEU A 247 0.42 -9.15 -10.85
N LEU A 248 -0.39 -8.88 -9.81
CA LEU A 248 -0.22 -9.49 -8.49
C LEU A 248 -0.45 -11.01 -8.50
N ALA A 249 -1.22 -11.55 -9.44
CA ALA A 249 -1.48 -12.98 -9.51
C ALA A 249 -0.20 -13.83 -9.70
N ALA A 250 0.85 -13.26 -10.31
CA ALA A 250 2.12 -13.92 -10.51
C ALA A 250 3.19 -13.56 -9.46
N VAL A 251 2.89 -12.68 -8.50
CA VAL A 251 3.85 -12.22 -7.48
C VAL A 251 4.29 -13.36 -6.58
N ASP A 252 3.35 -14.17 -6.10
CA ASP A 252 3.63 -15.24 -5.15
C ASP A 252 4.57 -16.29 -5.76
N SER A 253 4.35 -16.69 -7.01
CA SER A 253 5.20 -17.65 -7.71
C SER A 253 6.54 -17.05 -8.13
N GLN A 254 6.56 -15.82 -8.66
CA GLN A 254 7.76 -15.22 -9.23
C GLN A 254 8.70 -14.59 -8.19
N LEU A 255 8.16 -14.09 -7.10
CA LEU A 255 8.96 -13.35 -6.11
C LEU A 255 9.03 -14.02 -4.74
N PHE A 256 8.08 -14.91 -4.40
CA PHE A 256 8.06 -15.61 -3.12
C PHE A 256 8.26 -17.11 -3.23
N GLY A 257 8.46 -17.64 -4.45
CA GLY A 257 8.74 -19.07 -4.67
C GLY A 257 7.54 -19.99 -4.38
N SER A 258 6.32 -19.47 -4.45
CA SER A 258 5.12 -20.29 -4.29
C SER A 258 4.96 -21.23 -5.49
N GLU A 259 4.72 -22.50 -5.22
CA GLU A 259 4.42 -23.51 -6.26
C GLU A 259 2.95 -23.46 -6.73
N ALA A 260 2.09 -22.75 -5.99
CA ALA A 260 0.69 -22.61 -6.36
C ALA A 260 0.56 -21.83 -7.68
N PRO A 261 -0.24 -22.32 -8.63
CA PRO A 261 -0.46 -21.63 -9.88
C PRO A 261 -1.16 -20.27 -9.64
N PRO A 262 -0.86 -19.25 -10.44
CA PRO A 262 -1.59 -17.99 -10.38
C PRO A 262 -3.09 -18.20 -10.62
N LEU A 263 -3.92 -17.49 -9.85
CA LEU A 263 -5.36 -17.51 -10.10
C LEU A 263 -5.69 -16.90 -11.46
N SER A 264 -6.67 -17.46 -12.15
CA SER A 264 -7.27 -16.82 -13.32
C SER A 264 -8.04 -15.54 -12.91
N ARG A 265 -8.27 -14.65 -13.87
CA ARG A 265 -9.08 -13.44 -13.64
C ARG A 265 -10.50 -13.76 -13.17
N SER A 266 -11.11 -14.79 -13.75
CA SER A 266 -12.45 -15.24 -13.38
C SER A 266 -12.51 -15.81 -11.97
N GLU A 267 -11.52 -16.61 -11.55
CA GLU A 267 -11.44 -17.11 -10.18
C GLU A 267 -11.23 -15.99 -9.16
N ALA A 268 -10.36 -15.01 -9.47
CA ALA A 268 -10.17 -13.84 -8.62
C ALA A 268 -11.46 -13.04 -8.45
N LEU A 269 -12.22 -12.84 -9.53
CA LEU A 269 -13.51 -12.16 -9.49
C LEU A 269 -14.55 -13.00 -8.71
N LEU A 270 -14.60 -14.31 -8.92
CA LEU A 270 -15.52 -15.21 -8.22
C LEU A 270 -15.33 -15.16 -6.70
N ARG A 271 -14.09 -15.08 -6.22
CA ARG A 271 -13.77 -14.94 -4.78
C ARG A 271 -14.27 -13.66 -4.15
N LEU A 272 -14.51 -12.60 -4.95
CA LEU A 272 -15.07 -11.34 -4.46
C LEU A 272 -16.58 -11.39 -4.24
N ARG A 273 -17.29 -12.33 -4.90
CA ARG A 273 -18.75 -12.38 -4.86
C ARG A 273 -19.32 -12.45 -3.43
N PRO A 274 -18.86 -13.35 -2.56
CA PRO A 274 -19.36 -13.41 -1.17
C PRO A 274 -19.05 -12.14 -0.37
N TYR A 275 -17.94 -11.47 -0.65
CA TYR A 275 -17.59 -10.20 -0.01
C TYR A 275 -18.55 -9.08 -0.44
N ILE A 276 -18.89 -9.01 -1.72
CA ILE A 276 -19.83 -8.03 -2.27
C ILE A 276 -21.23 -8.26 -1.68
N GLU A 277 -21.70 -9.52 -1.63
CA GLU A 277 -22.99 -9.90 -1.05
C GLU A 277 -23.08 -9.47 0.43
N ARG A 278 -22.04 -9.76 1.22
CA ARG A 278 -21.95 -9.33 2.62
C ARG A 278 -21.97 -7.81 2.74
N HIS A 279 -21.19 -7.10 1.92
CA HIS A 279 -21.15 -5.64 1.92
C HIS A 279 -22.51 -5.02 1.58
N GLN A 280 -23.24 -5.58 0.62
CA GLN A 280 -24.59 -5.13 0.28
C GLN A 280 -25.61 -5.44 1.39
N ALA A 281 -25.50 -6.59 2.05
CA ALA A 281 -26.34 -6.93 3.19
C ALA A 281 -26.15 -5.98 4.38
N GLU A 282 -24.93 -5.42 4.51
CA GLU A 282 -24.61 -4.36 5.49
C GLU A 282 -25.06 -2.95 5.01
N GLY A 283 -25.78 -2.83 3.91
CA GLY A 283 -26.23 -1.54 3.33
C GLY A 283 -25.19 -0.82 2.47
N GLY A 284 -24.05 -1.45 2.17
CA GLY A 284 -23.02 -0.90 1.33
C GLY A 284 -23.37 -0.96 -0.16
N ALA A 285 -22.95 0.04 -0.91
CA ALA A 285 -23.16 0.06 -2.35
C ALA A 285 -22.10 -0.76 -3.11
N MET A 286 -22.51 -1.53 -4.11
CA MET A 286 -21.59 -2.39 -4.89
C MET A 286 -20.43 -1.61 -5.51
N HIS A 287 -20.63 -0.37 -5.92
CA HIS A 287 -19.59 0.43 -6.56
C HIS A 287 -18.41 0.74 -5.63
N HIS A 288 -18.58 0.67 -4.31
CA HIS A 288 -17.46 0.78 -3.38
C HIS A 288 -16.39 -0.29 -3.64
N VAL A 289 -16.81 -1.47 -4.10
CA VAL A 289 -15.93 -2.59 -4.45
C VAL A 289 -15.55 -2.55 -5.93
N THR A 290 -16.55 -2.41 -6.82
CA THR A 290 -16.32 -2.58 -8.27
C THR A 290 -15.40 -1.53 -8.88
N ARG A 291 -15.32 -0.32 -8.30
CA ARG A 291 -14.40 0.73 -8.76
C ARG A 291 -12.93 0.30 -8.72
N HIS A 292 -12.56 -0.63 -7.84
CA HIS A 292 -11.17 -1.08 -7.64
C HIS A 292 -10.77 -2.24 -8.55
N ILE A 293 -11.75 -2.94 -9.15
CA ILE A 293 -11.48 -4.13 -9.94
C ILE A 293 -11.48 -3.88 -11.46
N LEU A 294 -11.71 -2.64 -11.89
CA LEU A 294 -11.81 -2.28 -13.31
C LEU A 294 -10.55 -2.60 -14.12
N GLY A 295 -9.39 -2.56 -13.47
CA GLY A 295 -8.10 -2.92 -14.05
C GLY A 295 -7.88 -4.43 -14.23
N LEU A 296 -8.68 -5.30 -13.60
CA LEU A 296 -8.50 -6.75 -13.65
C LEU A 296 -8.52 -7.31 -15.08
N ALA A 297 -9.32 -6.72 -15.95
CA ALA A 297 -9.40 -7.10 -17.37
C ALA A 297 -8.42 -6.36 -18.28
N GLN A 298 -7.42 -5.65 -17.75
CA GLN A 298 -6.44 -4.97 -18.60
C GLN A 298 -5.71 -5.97 -19.50
N GLY A 299 -5.59 -5.63 -20.79
CA GLY A 299 -4.97 -6.51 -21.78
C GLY A 299 -5.80 -7.75 -22.15
N PHE A 300 -7.00 -7.92 -21.60
CA PHE A 300 -7.89 -9.06 -21.90
C PHE A 300 -8.92 -8.70 -22.97
N PRO A 301 -9.26 -9.61 -23.91
CA PRO A 301 -10.35 -9.40 -24.86
C PRO A 301 -11.67 -9.09 -24.13
N GLY A 302 -12.36 -8.03 -24.54
CA GLY A 302 -13.60 -7.60 -23.85
C GLY A 302 -13.40 -6.65 -22.66
N SER A 303 -12.18 -6.20 -22.36
CA SER A 303 -11.86 -5.30 -21.24
C SER A 303 -12.71 -4.02 -21.22
N ARG A 304 -13.11 -3.49 -22.40
CA ARG A 304 -14.00 -2.33 -22.51
C ARG A 304 -15.40 -2.66 -21.97
N ARG A 305 -15.96 -3.82 -22.35
CA ARG A 305 -17.27 -4.27 -21.88
C ARG A 305 -17.25 -4.58 -20.38
N PHE A 306 -16.20 -5.23 -19.90
CA PHE A 306 -16.00 -5.47 -18.48
C PHE A 306 -16.04 -4.18 -17.66
N ARG A 307 -15.29 -3.17 -18.07
CA ARG A 307 -15.33 -1.86 -17.41
C ARG A 307 -16.69 -1.22 -17.46
N GLN A 308 -17.38 -1.27 -18.59
CA GLN A 308 -18.73 -0.72 -18.72
C GLN A 308 -19.73 -1.40 -17.78
N LEU A 309 -19.72 -2.73 -17.68
CA LEU A 309 -20.56 -3.48 -16.76
C LEU A 309 -20.37 -2.99 -15.32
N LEU A 310 -19.12 -2.92 -14.85
CA LEU A 310 -18.81 -2.68 -13.44
C LEU A 310 -18.74 -1.20 -13.05
N SER A 311 -18.66 -0.26 -14.00
CA SER A 311 -18.62 1.18 -13.72
C SER A 311 -19.88 1.95 -14.14
N VAL A 312 -20.74 1.37 -14.98
CA VAL A 312 -21.95 2.06 -15.50
C VAL A 312 -23.19 1.21 -15.29
N ASP A 313 -23.19 -0.01 -15.83
CA ASP A 313 -24.41 -0.83 -15.88
C ASP A 313 -24.82 -1.29 -14.47
N VAL A 314 -23.85 -1.57 -13.59
CA VAL A 314 -24.07 -1.96 -12.18
C VAL A 314 -24.85 -0.91 -11.39
N HIS A 315 -24.73 0.37 -11.72
CA HIS A 315 -25.46 1.46 -11.04
C HIS A 315 -26.92 1.62 -11.51
N LYS A 316 -27.24 1.08 -12.68
CA LYS A 316 -28.56 1.22 -13.31
C LYS A 316 -29.41 -0.02 -13.16
N ALA A 317 -28.78 -1.14 -12.78
CA ALA A 317 -29.43 -2.43 -12.70
C ALA A 317 -30.34 -2.53 -11.47
N ALA A 318 -31.53 -3.13 -11.64
CA ALA A 318 -32.38 -3.52 -10.51
C ALA A 318 -31.72 -4.61 -9.66
N ASP A 319 -30.92 -5.47 -10.30
CA ASP A 319 -30.10 -6.50 -9.65
C ASP A 319 -28.61 -6.31 -10.04
N PRO A 320 -27.81 -5.61 -9.24
CA PRO A 320 -26.40 -5.39 -9.50
C PRO A 320 -25.57 -6.68 -9.50
N LEU A 321 -25.94 -7.72 -8.73
CA LEU A 321 -25.23 -8.99 -8.72
C LEU A 321 -25.31 -9.71 -10.05
N ARG A 322 -26.43 -9.62 -10.74
CA ARG A 322 -26.56 -10.17 -12.09
C ARG A 322 -25.60 -9.51 -13.09
N VAL A 323 -25.37 -8.20 -12.95
CA VAL A 323 -24.39 -7.49 -13.80
C VAL A 323 -22.98 -7.94 -13.46
N PHE A 324 -22.69 -8.20 -12.20
CA PHE A 324 -21.41 -8.77 -11.78
C PHE A 324 -21.19 -10.18 -12.35
N ASP A 325 -22.23 -11.02 -12.36
CA ASP A 325 -22.17 -12.37 -12.96
C ASP A 325 -21.89 -12.30 -14.47
N GLN A 326 -22.47 -11.33 -15.20
CA GLN A 326 -22.11 -11.08 -16.61
C GLN A 326 -20.63 -10.70 -16.80
N ALA A 327 -20.08 -9.93 -15.88
CA ALA A 327 -18.66 -9.59 -15.93
C ALA A 327 -17.77 -10.81 -15.65
N LEU A 328 -18.20 -11.72 -14.75
CA LEU A 328 -17.54 -12.98 -14.47
C LEU A 328 -17.56 -13.91 -15.70
N GLU A 329 -18.71 -14.08 -16.35
CA GLU A 329 -18.87 -14.88 -17.58
C GLU A 329 -17.94 -14.39 -18.69
N LEU A 330 -17.82 -13.06 -18.85
CA LEU A 330 -16.93 -12.44 -19.83
C LEU A 330 -15.47 -12.84 -19.60
N LEU A 331 -15.01 -12.86 -18.35
CA LEU A 331 -13.63 -13.26 -18.00
C LEU A 331 -13.42 -14.77 -18.07
N ALA A 332 -14.46 -15.57 -17.93
CA ALA A 332 -14.41 -17.02 -18.09
C ALA A 332 -14.37 -17.49 -19.56
N GLY A 333 -14.50 -16.57 -20.53
CA GLY A 333 -14.49 -16.88 -21.96
C GLY A 333 -15.78 -17.50 -22.50
N ARG A 334 -16.91 -17.22 -21.86
CA ARG A 334 -18.24 -17.71 -22.22
C ARG A 334 -19.11 -16.60 -22.83
#